data_ce85c3b1fbc24b68a9cdfb4b0ce7fdfd
#
_entry.id   ce85c3b1fbc24b68a9cdfb4b0ce7fdfd
#
_cell.length_a   1.000
_cell.length_b   1.000
_cell.length_c   1.000
_cell.angle_alpha   90.00
_cell.angle_beta   90.00
_cell.angle_gamma   90.00
#
_symmetry.space_group_name_H-M   'P 1'
#
loop_
_entity.id
_entity.type
_entity.pdbx_description
1 polymer ?
#
loop_
_entity_poly.entity_id
_entity_poly.type
_entity_poly.pdbx_seq_one_letter_code
_entity_poly.pdbx_strand_id
1 'polypeptide(L)'
;DQKEIEYKEKKRDLRLDRKAPVSPAVKTLAKDKGVDLALVKGTGKKGAILKKDVLAYLDGDSSESSIKNVSFQRSDNTESTNIPNLNLKPIQHQKPSPPQEEEGGRITRKPLSPIRRKIANHLVSAQRDSALLTTFNECDMSSVMRLRKELQEDFVAKFGVKLGFMSIFIKAVVDGLKEVGQINARIDGNDLIVNHFYDIGVAVGSERGLVVPVIRDCDKKSFAEIEKDIAHYATLANEGKLGLDDLKGGVFTISNGGIYGSMLSTPIINPPQSAILGMHNIIERPIAIDGEVVIRPMMYLALSYDHRIVDGREAVTFLSRVKECIENPARLLVGA
;
A
#
# COMPACT_ATOMS: atom_id res chain seq x y z
N ASP A 1 22.84 -39.40 -19.22
CA ASP A 1 22.65 -40.81 -18.81
C ASP A 1 22.87 -41.06 -17.33
N GLN A 2 23.85 -40.47 -16.66
CA GLN A 2 24.04 -40.68 -15.23
C GLN A 2 22.97 -40.01 -14.34
N LYS A 3 22.46 -38.86 -14.70
CA LYS A 3 21.39 -38.16 -13.95
C LYS A 3 20.02 -38.84 -14.03
N GLU A 4 19.78 -39.55 -15.11
CA GLU A 4 18.54 -40.32 -15.30
C GLU A 4 18.54 -41.62 -14.53
N ILE A 5 19.73 -42.20 -14.30
CA ILE A 5 19.96 -43.41 -13.49
C ILE A 5 19.82 -43.06 -12.00
N GLU A 6 20.44 -41.96 -11.54
CA GLU A 6 20.34 -41.46 -10.16
C GLU A 6 18.89 -41.03 -9.79
N TYR A 7 18.15 -40.45 -10.73
CA TYR A 7 16.73 -40.11 -10.57
C TYR A 7 15.86 -41.38 -10.50
N LYS A 8 16.17 -42.42 -11.28
CA LYS A 8 15.46 -43.70 -11.25
C LYS A 8 15.79 -44.53 -9.99
N GLU A 9 17.00 -44.46 -9.47
CA GLU A 9 17.40 -45.14 -8.21
C GLU A 9 16.77 -44.44 -7.00
N LYS A 10 16.79 -43.10 -6.93
CA LYS A 10 16.11 -42.33 -5.89
C LYS A 10 14.59 -42.56 -5.87
N LYS A 11 14.00 -42.80 -7.04
CA LYS A 11 12.58 -43.16 -7.20
C LYS A 11 12.26 -44.59 -6.76
N ARG A 12 13.26 -45.50 -6.74
CA ARG A 12 13.11 -46.89 -6.34
C ARG A 12 13.19 -47.06 -4.81
N ASP A 13 14.07 -46.35 -4.14
CA ASP A 13 14.21 -46.36 -2.67
C ASP A 13 13.03 -45.68 -1.94
N LEU A 14 12.34 -44.72 -2.58
CA LEU A 14 11.17 -44.05 -2.02
C LEU A 14 9.85 -44.82 -2.20
N ARG A 15 9.84 -45.89 -3.01
CA ARG A 15 8.64 -46.71 -3.28
C ARG A 15 8.40 -47.86 -2.31
N LEU A 16 9.35 -48.16 -1.43
CA LEU A 16 9.22 -49.19 -0.41
C LEU A 16 8.65 -48.56 0.88
N ASP A 17 7.37 -48.84 1.14
CA ASP A 17 6.60 -48.50 2.35
C ASP A 17 5.94 -47.11 2.42
N ARG A 18 4.85 -46.90 1.69
CA ARG A 18 3.82 -45.95 2.18
C ARG A 18 2.47 -46.11 1.46
N LYS A 19 1.56 -46.85 2.05
CA LYS A 19 0.11 -46.65 1.87
C LYS A 19 -0.35 -45.53 2.80
N ALA A 20 0.15 -44.29 2.57
CA ALA A 20 -0.37 -43.13 3.30
C ALA A 20 -1.80 -42.84 2.87
N PRO A 21 -2.77 -42.67 3.78
CA PRO A 21 -4.16 -42.32 3.40
C PRO A 21 -4.19 -40.92 2.79
N VAL A 22 -4.72 -40.81 1.56
CA VAL A 22 -4.82 -39.58 0.80
C VAL A 22 -6.29 -39.30 0.49
N SER A 23 -6.80 -38.13 0.84
CA SER A 23 -8.19 -37.74 0.55
C SER A 23 -8.42 -37.50 -0.94
N PRO A 24 -9.65 -37.68 -1.46
CA PRO A 24 -9.99 -37.41 -2.88
C PRO A 24 -9.58 -36.01 -3.34
N ALA A 25 -9.82 -35.00 -2.50
CA ALA A 25 -9.48 -33.61 -2.78
C ALA A 25 -7.97 -33.36 -2.95
N VAL A 26 -7.11 -34.09 -2.21
CA VAL A 26 -5.65 -34.01 -2.33
C VAL A 26 -5.18 -34.71 -3.60
N LYS A 27 -5.82 -35.81 -4.00
CA LYS A 27 -5.52 -36.48 -5.27
C LYS A 27 -5.83 -35.60 -6.49
N THR A 28 -6.96 -34.91 -6.47
CA THR A 28 -7.34 -33.96 -7.53
C THR A 28 -6.34 -32.83 -7.61
N LEU A 29 -6.00 -32.19 -6.47
CA LEU A 29 -5.03 -31.10 -6.43
C LEU A 29 -3.65 -31.51 -6.94
N ALA A 30 -3.17 -32.69 -6.55
CA ALA A 30 -1.88 -33.20 -7.00
C ALA A 30 -1.88 -33.49 -8.51
N LYS A 31 -2.98 -34.00 -9.05
CA LYS A 31 -3.16 -34.24 -10.49
C LYS A 31 -3.16 -32.92 -11.28
N ASP A 32 -3.91 -31.91 -10.80
CA ASP A 32 -4.02 -30.59 -11.43
C ASP A 32 -2.69 -29.82 -11.43
N LYS A 33 -1.84 -30.06 -10.42
CA LYS A 33 -0.54 -29.41 -10.27
C LYS A 33 0.65 -30.27 -10.75
N GLY A 34 0.42 -31.45 -11.28
CA GLY A 34 1.46 -32.35 -11.78
C GLY A 34 2.40 -32.91 -10.70
N VAL A 35 1.96 -32.98 -9.43
CA VAL A 35 2.78 -33.41 -8.29
C VAL A 35 2.63 -34.91 -8.05
N ASP A 36 3.77 -35.63 -8.01
CA ASP A 36 3.78 -37.05 -7.60
C ASP A 36 3.66 -37.17 -6.07
N LEU A 37 2.51 -37.65 -5.60
CA LEU A 37 2.22 -37.81 -4.18
C LEU A 37 3.19 -38.75 -3.46
N ALA A 38 3.93 -39.61 -4.18
CA ALA A 38 4.97 -40.46 -3.60
C ALA A 38 6.19 -39.65 -3.08
N LEU A 39 6.36 -38.42 -3.57
CA LEU A 39 7.46 -37.54 -3.19
C LEU A 39 7.08 -36.54 -2.08
N VAL A 40 5.78 -36.48 -1.72
CA VAL A 40 5.26 -35.54 -0.72
C VAL A 40 5.25 -36.19 0.66
N LYS A 41 5.91 -35.58 1.66
CA LYS A 41 5.89 -36.04 3.05
C LYS A 41 4.59 -35.62 3.74
N GLY A 42 3.72 -36.60 4.08
CA GLY A 42 2.46 -36.34 4.79
C GLY A 42 2.68 -35.91 6.25
N THR A 43 2.03 -34.83 6.69
CA THR A 43 2.05 -34.31 8.08
C THR A 43 0.77 -34.60 8.86
N GLY A 44 -0.20 -35.31 8.27
CA GLY A 44 -1.47 -35.66 8.91
C GLY A 44 -1.39 -36.88 9.84
N LYS A 45 -2.50 -37.20 10.56
CA LYS A 45 -2.60 -38.40 11.42
C LYS A 45 -2.26 -39.67 10.64
N LYS A 46 -1.42 -40.54 11.20
CA LYS A 46 -0.93 -41.76 10.57
C LYS A 46 -0.18 -41.54 9.24
N GLY A 47 0.47 -40.37 9.06
CA GLY A 47 1.22 -40.06 7.85
C GLY A 47 0.37 -39.62 6.65
N ALA A 48 -0.90 -39.25 6.84
CA ALA A 48 -1.78 -38.81 5.79
C ALA A 48 -1.26 -37.51 5.11
N ILE A 49 -1.34 -37.47 3.78
CA ILE A 49 -0.94 -36.30 3.00
C ILE A 49 -2.12 -35.30 3.01
N LEU A 50 -1.87 -34.08 3.47
CA LEU A 50 -2.83 -32.99 3.52
C LEU A 50 -2.61 -32.02 2.35
N LYS A 51 -3.63 -31.19 2.03
CA LYS A 51 -3.54 -30.18 0.97
C LYS A 51 -2.34 -29.23 1.16
N LYS A 52 -2.05 -28.85 2.40
CA LYS A 52 -0.90 -28.00 2.75
C LYS A 52 0.46 -28.65 2.42
N ASP A 53 0.56 -29.97 2.48
CA ASP A 53 1.82 -30.69 2.24
C ASP A 53 2.15 -30.68 0.74
N VAL A 54 1.12 -30.75 -0.12
CA VAL A 54 1.28 -30.64 -1.59
C VAL A 54 1.68 -29.21 -1.98
N LEU A 55 1.11 -28.20 -1.34
CA LEU A 55 1.46 -26.79 -1.59
C LEU A 55 2.89 -26.49 -1.11
N ALA A 56 3.27 -26.95 0.08
CA ALA A 56 4.64 -26.80 0.61
C ALA A 56 5.70 -27.50 -0.26
N TYR A 57 5.35 -28.62 -0.89
CA TYR A 57 6.23 -29.29 -1.83
C TYR A 57 6.47 -28.46 -3.11
N LEU A 58 5.45 -27.79 -3.61
CA LEU A 58 5.55 -26.89 -4.76
C LEU A 58 6.37 -25.63 -4.45
N ASP A 59 6.20 -25.06 -3.25
CA ASP A 59 6.95 -23.89 -2.80
C ASP A 59 8.43 -24.20 -2.49
N GLY A 60 8.75 -25.43 -2.10
CA GLY A 60 10.13 -25.89 -1.81
C GLY A 60 10.98 -26.16 -3.06
N ASP A 61 10.36 -26.52 -4.19
CA ASP A 61 11.09 -26.78 -5.46
C ASP A 61 11.53 -25.48 -6.16
N SER A 62 11.00 -24.32 -5.75
CA SER A 62 11.42 -23.01 -6.26
C SER A 62 12.64 -22.42 -5.55
N SER A 63 13.14 -23.03 -4.46
CA SER A 63 14.25 -22.48 -3.66
C SER A 63 15.62 -23.14 -3.88
N GLU A 64 15.72 -24.24 -4.62
CA GLU A 64 17.01 -24.95 -4.82
C GLU A 64 17.68 -24.76 -6.20
N SER A 65 17.10 -24.01 -7.15
CA SER A 65 17.66 -23.93 -8.52
C SER A 65 18.48 -22.68 -8.85
N SER A 66 18.83 -21.83 -7.89
CA SER A 66 19.49 -20.53 -8.19
C SER A 66 20.84 -20.27 -7.51
N ILE A 67 21.54 -21.26 -6.98
CA ILE A 67 22.90 -21.05 -6.47
C ILE A 67 23.85 -22.16 -6.99
N LYS A 68 24.28 -22.04 -8.23
CA LYS A 68 25.58 -22.58 -8.71
C LYS A 68 26.00 -21.86 -9.98
N ASN A 69 27.05 -21.09 -9.82
CA ASN A 69 28.09 -20.68 -10.75
C ASN A 69 28.38 -19.18 -10.77
N VAL A 70 29.13 -18.72 -9.79
CA VAL A 70 30.15 -17.68 -10.01
C VAL A 70 31.41 -18.13 -9.26
N SER A 71 32.37 -18.65 -10.03
CA SER A 71 33.72 -18.91 -9.56
C SER A 71 34.52 -17.61 -9.61
N PHE A 72 34.82 -17.02 -8.44
CA PHE A 72 35.84 -16.00 -8.31
C PHE A 72 37.13 -16.65 -7.85
N GLN A 73 38.17 -16.52 -8.64
CA GLN A 73 39.53 -16.83 -8.26
C GLN A 73 39.99 -15.86 -7.15
N ARG A 74 40.39 -16.41 -6.01
CA ARG A 74 41.07 -15.67 -4.94
C ARG A 74 42.56 -15.70 -5.19
N SER A 75 43.15 -14.53 -5.24
CA SER A 75 44.57 -14.33 -4.96
C SER A 75 44.76 -14.16 -3.45
N ASP A 76 45.67 -14.95 -2.89
CA ASP A 76 46.05 -14.97 -1.50
C ASP A 76 46.66 -13.64 -1.05
N ASN A 77 46.17 -13.10 0.04
CA ASN A 77 47.03 -12.47 1.07
C ASN A 77 46.34 -12.52 2.43
N THR A 78 47.04 -13.10 3.34
CA THR A 78 46.77 -13.39 4.73
C THR A 78 46.59 -12.16 5.58
N GLU A 79 45.53 -12.12 6.42
CA GLU A 79 45.63 -11.73 7.83
C GLU A 79 44.41 -12.24 8.62
N SER A 80 44.72 -13.01 9.66
CA SER A 80 43.75 -13.68 10.54
C SER A 80 43.12 -12.70 11.50
N THR A 81 41.80 -12.45 11.36
CA THR A 81 41.00 -11.92 12.47
C THR A 81 39.93 -12.90 12.85
N ASN A 82 40.03 -13.39 14.09
CA ASN A 82 39.05 -14.26 14.75
C ASN A 82 37.66 -13.59 14.81
N ILE A 83 36.69 -14.11 14.06
CA ILE A 83 35.28 -13.78 14.24
C ILE A 83 34.65 -14.89 15.09
N PRO A 84 34.02 -14.59 16.24
CA PRO A 84 33.37 -15.61 17.05
C PRO A 84 32.18 -16.20 16.29
N ASN A 85 32.10 -17.53 16.28
CA ASN A 85 30.98 -18.30 15.73
C ASN A 85 29.68 -17.92 16.48
N LEU A 86 28.84 -17.08 15.89
CA LEU A 86 27.48 -16.82 16.36
C LEU A 86 26.61 -18.01 15.99
N ASN A 87 26.41 -18.91 16.94
CA ASN A 87 25.42 -19.99 16.87
C ASN A 87 24.02 -19.39 16.90
N LEU A 88 23.48 -19.04 15.73
CA LEU A 88 22.09 -18.61 15.58
C LEU A 88 21.18 -19.83 15.77
N LYS A 89 20.62 -19.98 16.97
CA LYS A 89 19.54 -20.93 17.22
C LYS A 89 18.32 -20.55 16.37
N PRO A 90 17.56 -21.51 15.78
CA PRO A 90 16.33 -21.22 15.04
C PRO A 90 15.35 -20.45 15.93
N ILE A 91 14.81 -19.36 15.42
CA ILE A 91 13.74 -18.59 16.11
C ILE A 91 12.52 -19.49 16.22
N GLN A 92 12.30 -20.06 17.40
CA GLN A 92 11.04 -20.73 17.71
C GLN A 92 9.95 -19.66 17.85
N HIS A 93 8.91 -19.75 16.99
CA HIS A 93 7.69 -18.95 17.16
C HIS A 93 7.02 -19.33 18.50
N GLN A 94 7.33 -18.59 19.53
CA GLN A 94 6.69 -18.72 20.83
C GLN A 94 5.21 -18.29 20.70
N LYS A 95 4.31 -19.12 21.24
CA LYS A 95 2.92 -18.72 21.47
C LYS A 95 2.90 -17.41 22.27
N PRO A 96 1.96 -16.47 21.99
CA PRO A 96 1.85 -15.25 22.78
C PRO A 96 1.62 -15.61 24.25
N SER A 97 2.57 -15.24 25.10
CA SER A 97 2.47 -15.35 26.53
C SER A 97 1.34 -14.42 27.05
N PRO A 98 0.59 -14.82 28.11
CA PRO A 98 -0.35 -13.91 28.72
C PRO A 98 0.35 -12.64 29.24
N PRO A 99 -0.37 -11.52 29.44
CA PRO A 99 0.21 -10.27 29.89
C PRO A 99 0.96 -10.50 31.21
N GLN A 100 2.27 -10.37 31.22
CA GLN A 100 3.06 -10.35 32.45
C GLN A 100 3.10 -8.91 32.93
N GLU A 101 2.54 -8.64 34.11
CA GLU A 101 2.80 -7.43 34.87
C GLU A 101 4.25 -7.52 35.38
N GLU A 102 5.15 -6.77 34.76
CA GLU A 102 6.51 -6.61 35.27
C GLU A 102 6.47 -5.72 36.52
N GLU A 103 7.17 -6.14 37.57
CA GLU A 103 7.26 -5.49 38.88
C GLU A 103 7.51 -3.98 38.78
N GLY A 104 6.62 -3.18 39.38
CA GLY A 104 6.81 -1.74 39.60
C GLY A 104 5.88 -0.78 38.88
N GLY A 105 4.90 -1.20 38.09
CA GLY A 105 3.88 -0.31 37.48
C GLY A 105 4.37 0.67 36.42
N ARG A 106 5.68 0.66 36.07
CA ARG A 106 6.30 1.57 35.11
C ARG A 106 6.14 1.12 33.66
N ILE A 107 5.94 -0.17 33.41
CA ILE A 107 5.85 -0.76 32.07
C ILE A 107 4.60 -1.61 32.01
N THR A 108 3.78 -1.37 30.98
CA THR A 108 2.63 -2.22 30.67
C THR A 108 2.85 -2.88 29.32
N ARG A 109 2.95 -4.19 29.27
CA ARG A 109 3.04 -4.98 28.05
C ARG A 109 1.64 -5.35 27.56
N LYS A 110 1.24 -4.83 26.39
CA LYS A 110 -0.03 -5.19 25.72
C LYS A 110 0.25 -5.78 24.35
N PRO A 111 -0.31 -6.95 24.00
CA PRO A 111 -0.17 -7.50 22.65
C PRO A 111 -0.90 -6.61 21.64
N LEU A 112 -0.31 -6.44 20.45
CA LEU A 112 -0.98 -5.77 19.35
C LEU A 112 -2.22 -6.57 18.91
N SER A 113 -3.32 -5.87 18.65
CA SER A 113 -4.53 -6.51 18.10
C SER A 113 -4.21 -7.13 16.71
N PRO A 114 -4.97 -8.17 16.28
CA PRO A 114 -4.75 -8.78 14.97
C PRO A 114 -4.81 -7.79 13.81
N ILE A 115 -5.73 -6.83 13.89
CA ILE A 115 -5.88 -5.76 12.90
C ILE A 115 -4.65 -4.84 12.89
N ARG A 116 -4.14 -4.46 14.06
CA ARG A 116 -2.94 -3.61 14.16
C ARG A 116 -1.69 -4.32 13.61
N ARG A 117 -1.56 -5.62 13.85
CA ARG A 117 -0.46 -6.41 13.25
C ARG A 117 -0.55 -6.46 11.73
N LYS A 118 -1.77 -6.63 11.18
CA LYS A 118 -1.97 -6.64 9.72
C LYS A 118 -1.62 -5.28 9.10
N ILE A 119 -2.04 -4.18 9.73
CA ILE A 119 -1.69 -2.81 9.29
C ILE A 119 -0.17 -2.61 9.34
N ALA A 120 0.49 -2.99 10.45
CA ALA A 120 1.95 -2.86 10.58
C ALA A 120 2.70 -3.60 9.47
N ASN A 121 2.32 -4.86 9.20
CA ASN A 121 2.93 -5.63 8.13
C ASN A 121 2.70 -5.00 6.75
N HIS A 122 1.49 -4.51 6.47
CA HIS A 122 1.17 -3.84 5.21
C HIS A 122 2.02 -2.58 4.99
N LEU A 123 2.16 -1.72 6.02
CA LEU A 123 2.97 -0.52 5.93
C LEU A 123 4.47 -0.81 5.77
N VAL A 124 4.99 -1.81 6.48
CA VAL A 124 6.40 -2.22 6.34
C VAL A 124 6.67 -2.80 4.95
N SER A 125 5.75 -3.66 4.43
CA SER A 125 5.86 -4.17 3.05
C SER A 125 5.82 -3.04 2.03
N ALA A 126 4.92 -2.06 2.17
CA ALA A 126 4.83 -0.92 1.27
C ALA A 126 6.17 -0.17 1.15
N GLN A 127 6.85 0.07 2.27
CA GLN A 127 8.16 0.73 2.27
C GLN A 127 9.30 -0.13 1.73
N ARG A 128 9.28 -1.44 2.02
CA ARG A 128 10.32 -2.37 1.60
C ARG A 128 10.24 -2.71 0.11
N ASP A 129 9.02 -2.87 -0.41
CA ASP A 129 8.77 -3.42 -1.73
C ASP A 129 8.62 -2.32 -2.81
N SER A 130 8.80 -1.05 -2.43
CA SER A 130 8.73 0.13 -3.30
C SER A 130 9.96 1.02 -3.14
N ALA A 131 10.36 1.69 -4.22
CA ALA A 131 11.39 2.74 -4.20
C ALA A 131 10.74 4.09 -3.89
N LEU A 132 10.32 4.29 -2.63
CA LEU A 132 9.57 5.48 -2.23
C LEU A 132 10.41 6.75 -2.28
N LEU A 133 9.89 7.75 -2.97
CA LEU A 133 10.37 9.12 -2.97
C LEU A 133 9.21 10.07 -2.67
N THR A 134 9.50 11.24 -2.09
CA THR A 134 8.50 12.28 -1.84
C THR A 134 8.98 13.59 -2.43
N THR A 135 8.12 14.25 -3.21
CA THR A 135 8.31 15.62 -3.66
C THR A 135 7.26 16.53 -3.02
N PHE A 136 7.61 17.78 -2.83
CA PHE A 136 6.77 18.76 -2.14
C PHE A 136 6.51 19.97 -3.03
N ASN A 137 5.35 20.60 -2.83
CA ASN A 137 5.04 21.91 -3.36
C ASN A 137 4.23 22.69 -2.33
N GLU A 138 4.18 24.00 -2.45
CA GLU A 138 3.29 24.85 -1.67
C GLU A 138 2.19 25.42 -2.57
N CYS A 139 1.00 25.57 -1.99
CA CYS A 139 -0.21 25.96 -2.72
C CYS A 139 -0.89 27.11 -1.99
N ASP A 140 -1.24 28.19 -2.73
CA ASP A 140 -2.06 29.29 -2.23
C ASP A 140 -3.55 28.86 -2.23
N MET A 141 -4.14 28.80 -1.04
CA MET A 141 -5.52 28.37 -0.84
C MET A 141 -6.54 29.49 -0.98
N SER A 142 -6.11 30.72 -1.25
CA SER A 142 -6.97 31.92 -1.27
C SER A 142 -8.17 31.77 -2.20
N SER A 143 -7.95 31.29 -3.44
CA SER A 143 -9.00 31.16 -4.45
C SER A 143 -10.04 30.11 -4.06
N VAL A 144 -9.61 28.95 -3.59
CA VAL A 144 -10.52 27.86 -3.15
C VAL A 144 -11.29 28.28 -1.89
N MET A 145 -10.63 28.97 -0.94
CA MET A 145 -11.29 29.45 0.27
C MET A 145 -12.35 30.50 -0.05
N ARG A 146 -12.05 31.43 -0.97
CA ARG A 146 -13.01 32.42 -1.47
C ARG A 146 -14.19 31.75 -2.15
N LEU A 147 -13.95 30.87 -3.11
CA LEU A 147 -14.98 30.09 -3.82
C LEU A 147 -15.91 29.37 -2.84
N ARG A 148 -15.36 28.70 -1.85
CA ARG A 148 -16.16 28.02 -0.83
C ARG A 148 -17.01 28.99 -0.02
N LYS A 149 -16.45 30.13 0.39
CA LYS A 149 -17.18 31.14 1.16
C LYS A 149 -18.35 31.72 0.38
N GLU A 150 -18.14 31.99 -0.91
CA GLU A 150 -19.16 32.59 -1.80
C GLU A 150 -20.28 31.59 -2.11
N LEU A 151 -19.98 30.32 -2.33
CA LEU A 151 -20.97 29.33 -2.81
C LEU A 151 -21.55 28.42 -1.71
N GLN A 152 -21.07 28.50 -0.48
CA GLN A 152 -21.39 27.52 0.57
C GLN A 152 -22.88 27.46 0.90
N GLU A 153 -23.56 28.62 1.03
CA GLU A 153 -24.99 28.69 1.38
C GLU A 153 -25.86 28.09 0.28
N ASP A 154 -25.63 28.48 -0.96
CA ASP A 154 -26.35 27.96 -2.12
C ASP A 154 -26.10 26.49 -2.34
N PHE A 155 -24.84 26.05 -2.13
CA PHE A 155 -24.46 24.66 -2.26
C PHE A 155 -25.16 23.77 -1.23
N VAL A 156 -25.22 24.20 0.03
CA VAL A 156 -25.94 23.48 1.08
C VAL A 156 -27.44 23.47 0.82
N ALA A 157 -28.01 24.60 0.42
CA ALA A 157 -29.44 24.69 0.10
C ALA A 157 -29.85 23.77 -1.05
N LYS A 158 -28.99 23.64 -2.08
CA LYS A 158 -29.27 22.83 -3.27
C LYS A 158 -28.99 21.34 -3.07
N PHE A 159 -27.90 20.98 -2.38
CA PHE A 159 -27.38 19.61 -2.37
C PHE A 159 -27.48 18.92 -1.01
N GLY A 160 -27.75 19.68 0.08
CA GLY A 160 -27.87 19.16 1.44
C GLY A 160 -26.54 18.76 2.09
N VAL A 161 -25.40 19.13 1.48
CA VAL A 161 -24.05 18.82 1.95
C VAL A 161 -23.15 20.05 1.82
N LYS A 162 -22.14 20.17 2.69
CA LYS A 162 -21.19 21.30 2.62
C LYS A 162 -20.16 21.06 1.51
N LEU A 163 -19.77 22.12 0.80
CA LEU A 163 -18.64 22.09 -0.11
C LEU A 163 -17.34 22.06 0.71
N GLY A 164 -16.68 20.91 0.74
CA GLY A 164 -15.41 20.71 1.42
C GLY A 164 -14.21 21.00 0.51
N PHE A 165 -13.00 20.98 1.07
CA PHE A 165 -11.78 21.03 0.26
C PHE A 165 -11.53 19.69 -0.46
N MET A 166 -12.01 18.57 0.13
CA MET A 166 -11.66 17.26 -0.37
C MET A 166 -12.19 17.00 -1.78
N SER A 167 -13.42 17.38 -2.09
CA SER A 167 -13.97 17.23 -3.45
C SER A 167 -13.18 18.02 -4.49
N ILE A 168 -12.69 19.21 -4.12
CA ILE A 168 -11.88 20.05 -4.99
C ILE A 168 -10.52 19.39 -5.24
N PHE A 169 -9.87 18.89 -4.18
CA PHE A 169 -8.61 18.15 -4.31
C PHE A 169 -8.77 16.84 -5.10
N ILE A 170 -9.87 16.11 -4.91
CA ILE A 170 -10.15 14.89 -5.70
C ILE A 170 -10.26 15.25 -7.19
N LYS A 171 -10.98 16.31 -7.54
CA LYS A 171 -11.08 16.75 -8.94
C LYS A 171 -9.74 17.21 -9.51
N ALA A 172 -8.94 17.95 -8.73
CA ALA A 172 -7.61 18.36 -9.12
C ALA A 172 -6.65 17.15 -9.32
N VAL A 173 -6.74 16.14 -8.45
CA VAL A 173 -5.98 14.89 -8.59
C VAL A 173 -6.42 14.13 -9.84
N VAL A 174 -7.73 13.99 -10.09
CA VAL A 174 -8.24 13.34 -11.30
C VAL A 174 -7.75 14.04 -12.57
N ASP A 175 -7.72 15.38 -12.56
CA ASP A 175 -7.19 16.15 -13.67
C ASP A 175 -5.68 15.87 -13.89
N GLY A 176 -4.89 15.92 -12.82
CA GLY A 176 -3.47 15.57 -12.88
C GLY A 176 -3.20 14.11 -13.30
N LEU A 177 -4.04 13.14 -12.88
CA LEU A 177 -3.92 11.73 -13.31
C LEU A 177 -4.23 11.54 -14.80
N LYS A 178 -5.10 12.38 -15.38
CA LYS A 178 -5.36 12.39 -16.83
C LYS A 178 -4.16 12.92 -17.61
N GLU A 179 -3.47 13.94 -17.07
CA GLU A 179 -2.29 14.53 -17.69
C GLU A 179 -1.06 13.62 -17.56
N VAL A 180 -0.87 12.99 -16.39
CA VAL A 180 0.29 12.15 -16.07
C VAL A 180 -0.17 10.71 -15.79
N GLY A 181 -0.48 9.96 -16.85
CA GLY A 181 -1.04 8.61 -16.75
C GLY A 181 -0.16 7.59 -16.02
N GLN A 182 1.17 7.79 -15.95
CA GLN A 182 2.09 6.93 -15.21
C GLN A 182 1.79 6.88 -13.71
N ILE A 183 1.28 7.97 -13.13
CA ILE A 183 0.86 8.01 -11.71
C ILE A 183 -0.42 7.19 -11.50
N ASN A 184 -1.23 7.01 -12.54
CA ASN A 184 -2.41 6.14 -12.53
C ASN A 184 -2.08 4.69 -12.95
N ALA A 185 -0.90 4.19 -12.58
CA ALA A 185 -0.45 2.85 -12.94
C ALA A 185 0.00 2.06 -11.69
N ARG A 186 0.22 0.75 -11.87
CA ARG A 186 0.80 -0.14 -10.86
C ARG A 186 1.69 -1.20 -11.50
N ILE A 187 2.60 -1.76 -10.72
CA ILE A 187 3.39 -2.93 -11.13
C ILE A 187 2.62 -4.21 -10.78
N ASP A 188 2.60 -5.15 -11.71
CA ASP A 188 2.13 -6.52 -11.52
C ASP A 188 3.16 -7.49 -12.13
N GLY A 189 3.97 -8.11 -11.28
CA GLY A 189 5.14 -8.87 -11.71
C GLY A 189 6.14 -7.99 -12.47
N ASN A 190 6.29 -8.23 -13.77
CA ASN A 190 7.15 -7.44 -14.67
C ASN A 190 6.36 -6.48 -15.56
N ASP A 191 5.04 -6.42 -15.39
CA ASP A 191 4.16 -5.63 -16.23
C ASP A 191 3.77 -4.31 -15.55
N LEU A 192 3.65 -3.25 -16.34
CA LEU A 192 3.04 -1.99 -15.96
C LEU A 192 1.56 -2.00 -16.35
N ILE A 193 0.68 -1.96 -15.36
CA ILE A 193 -0.76 -1.88 -15.56
C ILE A 193 -1.21 -0.43 -15.45
N VAL A 194 -1.62 0.18 -16.55
CA VAL A 194 -2.17 1.54 -16.59
C VAL A 194 -3.69 1.47 -16.42
N ASN A 195 -4.21 2.23 -15.46
CA ASN A 195 -5.65 2.29 -15.20
C ASN A 195 -6.29 3.40 -16.06
N HIS A 196 -7.50 3.15 -16.57
CA HIS A 196 -8.30 4.11 -17.34
C HIS A 196 -9.59 4.47 -16.59
N PHE A 197 -9.53 4.46 -15.26
CA PHE A 197 -10.59 4.86 -14.35
C PHE A 197 -9.98 5.62 -13.16
N TYR A 198 -10.81 6.35 -12.41
CA TYR A 198 -10.34 7.29 -11.41
C TYR A 198 -11.08 7.08 -10.09
N ASP A 199 -10.77 5.96 -9.43
CA ASP A 199 -11.28 5.57 -8.13
C ASP A 199 -10.29 6.04 -7.06
N ILE A 200 -10.67 7.03 -6.26
CA ILE A 200 -9.77 7.70 -5.34
C ILE A 200 -10.01 7.27 -3.90
N GLY A 201 -8.97 6.72 -3.27
CA GLY A 201 -8.96 6.44 -1.85
C GLY A 201 -8.85 7.74 -1.04
N VAL A 202 -9.68 7.89 -0.02
CA VAL A 202 -9.62 9.03 0.91
C VAL A 202 -9.34 8.50 2.32
N ALA A 203 -8.22 8.92 2.91
CA ALA A 203 -7.87 8.52 4.25
C ALA A 203 -8.81 9.19 5.28
N VAL A 204 -9.54 8.36 6.03
CA VAL A 204 -10.47 8.77 7.08
C VAL A 204 -10.00 8.23 8.43
N GLY A 205 -9.83 9.12 9.40
CA GLY A 205 -9.55 8.75 10.79
C GLY A 205 -10.81 8.27 11.49
N SER A 206 -10.72 7.16 12.23
CA SER A 206 -11.78 6.66 13.08
C SER A 206 -11.21 6.25 14.46
N GLU A 207 -12.07 6.00 15.44
CA GLU A 207 -11.66 5.48 16.76
C GLU A 207 -10.89 4.15 16.65
N ARG A 208 -11.12 3.39 15.59
CA ARG A 208 -10.45 2.10 15.32
C ARG A 208 -9.14 2.24 14.58
N GLY A 209 -8.78 3.45 14.14
CA GLY A 209 -7.59 3.77 13.36
C GLY A 209 -7.91 4.40 12.01
N LEU A 210 -6.88 4.57 11.18
CA LEU A 210 -6.98 5.11 9.84
C LEU A 210 -7.49 4.03 8.88
N VAL A 211 -8.51 4.37 8.09
CA VAL A 211 -9.05 3.55 6.99
C VAL A 211 -9.07 4.37 5.70
N VAL A 212 -9.05 3.71 4.54
CA VAL A 212 -9.00 4.38 3.23
C VAL A 212 -10.13 3.85 2.35
N PRO A 213 -11.38 4.31 2.56
CA PRO A 213 -12.47 4.01 1.64
C PRO A 213 -12.20 4.62 0.26
N VAL A 214 -12.79 4.02 -0.77
CA VAL A 214 -12.58 4.37 -2.17
C VAL A 214 -13.82 4.99 -2.77
N ILE A 215 -13.70 6.24 -3.21
CA ILE A 215 -14.75 6.94 -3.97
C ILE A 215 -14.60 6.55 -5.43
N ARG A 216 -15.65 5.94 -5.99
CA ARG A 216 -15.66 5.42 -7.35
C ARG A 216 -15.97 6.50 -8.37
N ASP A 217 -15.45 6.33 -9.60
CA ASP A 217 -15.77 7.18 -10.75
C ASP A 217 -15.66 8.69 -10.48
N CYS A 218 -14.58 9.12 -9.81
CA CYS A 218 -14.40 10.51 -9.41
C CYS A 218 -14.34 11.49 -10.59
N ASP A 219 -14.01 11.03 -11.78
CA ASP A 219 -14.04 11.80 -13.03
C ASP A 219 -15.48 12.18 -13.45
N LYS A 220 -16.45 11.29 -13.22
CA LYS A 220 -17.85 11.46 -13.64
C LYS A 220 -18.69 12.15 -12.58
N LYS A 221 -18.37 12.03 -11.30
CA LYS A 221 -19.12 12.59 -10.19
C LYS A 221 -18.97 14.10 -10.10
N SER A 222 -20.03 14.77 -9.70
CA SER A 222 -20.02 16.19 -9.30
C SER A 222 -19.34 16.38 -7.94
N PHE A 223 -19.00 17.63 -7.60
CA PHE A 223 -18.49 17.96 -6.26
C PHE A 223 -19.46 17.54 -5.15
N ALA A 224 -20.76 17.71 -5.36
CA ALA A 224 -21.77 17.34 -4.38
C ALA A 224 -21.86 15.82 -4.14
N GLU A 225 -21.76 15.02 -5.18
CA GLU A 225 -21.76 13.57 -5.07
C GLU A 225 -20.51 13.06 -4.35
N ILE A 226 -19.34 13.65 -4.66
CA ILE A 226 -18.09 13.32 -3.96
C ILE A 226 -18.19 13.66 -2.47
N GLU A 227 -18.71 14.85 -2.10
CA GLU A 227 -18.86 15.22 -0.67
C GLU A 227 -19.89 14.33 0.05
N LYS A 228 -20.95 13.88 -0.62
CA LYS A 228 -21.90 12.91 -0.07
C LYS A 228 -21.25 11.55 0.19
N ASP A 229 -20.44 11.07 -0.75
CA ASP A 229 -19.70 9.82 -0.57
C ASP A 229 -18.71 9.91 0.59
N ILE A 230 -17.99 11.03 0.70
CA ILE A 230 -17.05 11.25 1.83
C ILE A 230 -17.81 11.23 3.16
N ALA A 231 -18.93 11.92 3.26
CA ALA A 231 -19.75 11.96 4.48
C ALA A 231 -20.30 10.56 4.81
N HIS A 232 -20.76 9.82 3.80
CA HIS A 232 -21.23 8.45 3.95
C HIS A 232 -20.14 7.52 4.48
N TYR A 233 -18.96 7.52 3.84
CA TYR A 233 -17.85 6.68 4.27
C TYR A 233 -17.28 7.09 5.64
N ALA A 234 -17.29 8.37 5.98
CA ALA A 234 -16.91 8.82 7.31
C ALA A 234 -17.85 8.28 8.39
N THR A 235 -19.16 8.25 8.12
CA THR A 235 -20.16 7.64 9.01
C THR A 235 -19.93 6.14 9.17
N LEU A 236 -19.79 5.39 8.05
CA LEU A 236 -19.52 3.96 8.09
C LEU A 236 -18.20 3.62 8.81
N ALA A 237 -17.17 4.45 8.64
CA ALA A 237 -15.88 4.28 9.31
C ALA A 237 -16.02 4.39 10.84
N ASN A 238 -16.74 5.41 11.32
CA ASN A 238 -16.98 5.61 12.75
C ASN A 238 -17.85 4.50 13.36
N GLU A 239 -18.86 4.03 12.62
CA GLU A 239 -19.69 2.91 13.03
C GLU A 239 -18.99 1.54 12.91
N GLY A 240 -17.85 1.48 12.20
CA GLY A 240 -17.12 0.25 11.91
C GLY A 240 -17.85 -0.72 10.99
N LYS A 241 -18.66 -0.16 10.07
CA LYS A 241 -19.50 -0.88 9.10
C LYS A 241 -18.91 -0.90 7.68
N LEU A 242 -17.70 -0.37 7.46
CA LEU A 242 -17.02 -0.43 6.15
C LEU A 242 -16.82 -1.89 5.73
N GLY A 243 -17.26 -2.22 4.54
CA GLY A 243 -17.04 -3.51 3.90
C GLY A 243 -15.66 -3.62 3.26
N LEU A 244 -15.26 -4.84 2.89
CA LEU A 244 -13.98 -5.05 2.19
C LEU A 244 -13.98 -4.42 0.79
N ASP A 245 -15.13 -4.34 0.16
CA ASP A 245 -15.27 -3.78 -1.19
C ASP A 245 -15.18 -2.26 -1.19
N ASP A 246 -15.51 -1.61 -0.06
CA ASP A 246 -15.33 -0.16 0.12
C ASP A 246 -13.86 0.25 0.22
N LEU A 247 -12.96 -0.69 0.54
CA LEU A 247 -11.54 -0.46 0.80
C LEU A 247 -10.61 -0.94 -0.33
N LYS A 248 -11.13 -1.53 -1.41
CA LYS A 248 -10.34 -2.12 -2.50
C LYS A 248 -10.50 -1.36 -3.80
N GLY A 249 -9.55 -1.52 -4.70
CA GLY A 249 -9.65 -1.10 -6.11
C GLY A 249 -9.39 0.37 -6.36
N GLY A 250 -9.02 1.17 -5.35
CA GLY A 250 -8.58 2.55 -5.56
C GLY A 250 -7.26 2.61 -6.32
N VAL A 251 -7.09 3.62 -7.18
CA VAL A 251 -5.89 3.80 -8.01
C VAL A 251 -4.93 4.84 -7.45
N PHE A 252 -5.39 5.72 -6.59
CA PHE A 252 -4.64 6.78 -5.94
C PHE A 252 -5.22 7.06 -4.55
N THR A 253 -4.43 7.59 -3.63
CA THR A 253 -4.92 7.94 -2.28
C THR A 253 -4.67 9.40 -1.96
N ILE A 254 -5.62 10.04 -1.28
CA ILE A 254 -5.46 11.37 -0.66
C ILE A 254 -5.55 11.22 0.85
N SER A 255 -4.57 11.77 1.57
CA SER A 255 -4.54 11.82 3.03
C SER A 255 -4.46 13.25 3.52
N ASN A 256 -5.31 13.62 4.48
CA ASN A 256 -5.32 14.96 5.06
C ASN A 256 -4.81 14.93 6.51
N GLY A 257 -3.52 15.23 6.69
CA GLY A 257 -2.89 15.40 8.00
C GLY A 257 -3.16 16.78 8.62
N GLY A 258 -3.63 17.74 7.83
CA GLY A 258 -3.86 19.12 8.27
C GLY A 258 -4.94 19.25 9.34
N ILE A 259 -5.94 18.36 9.34
CA ILE A 259 -6.99 18.32 10.38
C ILE A 259 -6.42 17.98 11.77
N TYR A 260 -5.23 17.40 11.84
CA TYR A 260 -4.50 17.11 13.08
C TYR A 260 -3.36 18.12 13.35
N GLY A 261 -3.26 19.17 12.53
CA GLY A 261 -2.24 20.22 12.66
C GLY A 261 -0.90 19.89 12.02
N SER A 262 -0.79 18.84 11.19
CA SER A 262 0.46 18.51 10.50
C SER A 262 0.84 19.61 9.53
N MET A 263 2.06 20.15 9.66
CA MET A 263 2.63 21.09 8.72
C MET A 263 3.16 20.40 7.45
N LEU A 264 3.83 19.27 7.61
CA LEU A 264 4.46 18.52 6.54
C LEU A 264 4.68 17.07 6.97
N SER A 265 4.48 16.12 6.07
CA SER A 265 4.77 14.69 6.25
C SER A 265 5.11 14.03 4.93
N THR A 266 5.74 12.85 4.99
CA THR A 266 6.02 11.97 3.87
C THR A 266 5.08 10.75 3.96
N PRO A 267 3.89 10.80 3.35
CA PRO A 267 2.93 9.69 3.47
C PRO A 267 3.45 8.42 2.81
N ILE A 268 3.10 7.26 3.38
CA ILE A 268 3.41 5.96 2.80
C ILE A 268 2.33 5.62 1.78
N ILE A 269 2.69 5.15 0.59
CA ILE A 269 1.74 4.72 -0.43
C ILE A 269 0.87 3.57 0.07
N ASN A 270 -0.29 3.38 -0.57
CA ASN A 270 -1.22 2.28 -0.28
C ASN A 270 -1.16 1.24 -1.42
N PRO A 271 -0.27 0.24 -1.37
CA PRO A 271 -0.12 -0.73 -2.46
C PRO A 271 -1.46 -1.40 -2.84
N PRO A 272 -1.70 -1.69 -4.11
CA PRO A 272 -0.76 -1.64 -5.25
C PRO A 272 -0.67 -0.28 -5.96
N GLN A 273 -1.19 0.80 -5.36
CA GLN A 273 -1.12 2.16 -5.92
C GLN A 273 0.32 2.66 -5.99
N SER A 274 0.62 3.44 -7.02
CA SER A 274 1.96 4.01 -7.21
C SER A 274 2.20 5.32 -6.48
N ALA A 275 1.16 6.01 -6.02
CA ALA A 275 1.32 7.31 -5.37
C ALA A 275 0.20 7.65 -4.36
N ILE A 276 0.51 8.64 -3.51
CA ILE A 276 -0.38 9.21 -2.49
C ILE A 276 -0.12 10.71 -2.36
N LEU A 277 -1.19 11.51 -2.30
CA LEU A 277 -1.12 12.94 -2.00
C LEU A 277 -1.39 13.18 -0.51
N GLY A 278 -0.44 13.83 0.17
CA GLY A 278 -0.59 14.36 1.52
C GLY A 278 -1.00 15.83 1.48
N MET A 279 -2.11 16.14 2.13
CA MET A 279 -2.55 17.49 2.41
C MET A 279 -2.20 17.85 3.87
N HIS A 280 -1.91 19.13 4.11
CA HIS A 280 -1.47 19.60 5.41
C HIS A 280 -2.31 20.80 5.87
N ASN A 281 -1.97 21.36 7.04
CA ASN A 281 -2.72 22.51 7.55
C ASN A 281 -2.52 23.75 6.68
N ILE A 282 -3.54 24.60 6.70
CA ILE A 282 -3.49 25.92 6.05
C ILE A 282 -2.96 26.92 7.08
N ILE A 283 -1.87 27.61 6.73
CA ILE A 283 -1.21 28.58 7.60
C ILE A 283 -1.05 29.89 6.85
N GLU A 284 -1.44 31.00 7.46
CA GLU A 284 -1.13 32.33 6.93
C GLU A 284 0.38 32.57 6.98
N ARG A 285 0.96 32.85 5.82
CA ARG A 285 2.40 33.05 5.67
C ARG A 285 2.70 34.25 4.76
N PRO A 286 3.78 35.00 5.02
CA PRO A 286 4.28 36.00 4.08
C PRO A 286 4.90 35.28 2.88
N ILE A 287 4.46 35.64 1.68
CA ILE A 287 5.02 35.18 0.41
C ILE A 287 5.30 36.37 -0.50
N ALA A 288 6.21 36.21 -1.44
CA ALA A 288 6.50 37.23 -2.44
C ALA A 288 5.61 37.05 -3.67
N ILE A 289 4.83 38.06 -4.03
CA ILE A 289 4.02 38.12 -5.25
C ILE A 289 4.31 39.48 -5.93
N ASP A 290 4.74 39.40 -7.19
CA ASP A 290 5.07 40.61 -8.00
C ASP A 290 6.08 41.58 -7.33
N GLY A 291 6.99 40.99 -6.51
CA GLY A 291 7.99 41.77 -5.77
C GLY A 291 7.54 42.31 -4.43
N GLU A 292 6.29 42.12 -4.06
CA GLU A 292 5.69 42.56 -2.80
C GLU A 292 5.54 41.42 -1.81
N VAL A 293 5.65 41.72 -0.51
CA VAL A 293 5.37 40.72 0.54
C VAL A 293 3.89 40.77 0.92
N VAL A 294 3.19 39.69 0.66
CA VAL A 294 1.75 39.55 0.96
C VAL A 294 1.49 38.39 1.87
N ILE A 295 0.47 38.47 2.72
CA ILE A 295 0.02 37.35 3.55
C ILE A 295 -0.97 36.52 2.76
N ARG A 296 -0.71 35.19 2.69
CA ARG A 296 -1.57 34.21 2.01
C ARG A 296 -1.77 32.97 2.87
N PRO A 297 -2.97 32.35 2.79
CA PRO A 297 -3.22 31.02 3.38
C PRO A 297 -2.54 29.95 2.53
N MET A 298 -1.40 29.45 3.01
CA MET A 298 -0.57 28.49 2.29
C MET A 298 -0.77 27.08 2.84
N MET A 299 -0.79 26.09 1.96
CA MET A 299 -0.79 24.66 2.29
C MET A 299 0.41 23.97 1.65
N TYR A 300 1.14 23.16 2.41
CA TYR A 300 2.08 22.23 1.82
C TYR A 300 1.36 21.00 1.26
N LEU A 301 1.78 20.60 0.07
CA LEU A 301 1.38 19.37 -0.59
C LEU A 301 2.59 18.44 -0.69
N ALA A 302 2.39 17.17 -0.36
CA ALA A 302 3.41 16.12 -0.46
C ALA A 302 2.91 15.03 -1.39
N LEU A 303 3.65 14.71 -2.44
CA LEU A 303 3.40 13.55 -3.29
C LEU A 303 4.46 12.51 -2.99
N SER A 304 4.07 11.39 -2.33
CA SER A 304 4.93 10.21 -2.24
C SER A 304 4.57 9.26 -3.38
N TYR A 305 5.59 8.67 -4.01
CA TYR A 305 5.42 7.82 -5.19
C TYR A 305 6.48 6.73 -5.27
N ASP A 306 6.18 5.68 -6.02
CA ASP A 306 7.10 4.59 -6.31
C ASP A 306 7.97 4.98 -7.53
N HIS A 307 9.24 5.29 -7.26
CA HIS A 307 10.18 5.75 -8.29
C HIS A 307 10.57 4.67 -9.30
N ARG A 308 10.08 3.44 -9.15
CA ARG A 308 10.19 2.40 -10.18
C ARG A 308 9.23 2.63 -11.35
N ILE A 309 8.15 3.42 -11.14
CA ILE A 309 7.11 3.71 -12.12
C ILE A 309 7.12 5.18 -12.52
N VAL A 310 7.27 6.07 -11.54
CA VAL A 310 7.10 7.51 -11.68
C VAL A 310 8.45 8.20 -11.50
N ASP A 311 8.88 8.93 -12.52
CA ASP A 311 10.09 9.74 -12.45
C ASP A 311 9.85 11.10 -11.79
N GLY A 312 10.94 11.76 -11.37
CA GLY A 312 10.87 13.08 -10.73
C GLY A 312 10.17 14.13 -11.60
N ARG A 313 10.35 14.10 -12.91
CA ARG A 313 9.66 15.00 -13.86
C ARG A 313 8.15 14.80 -13.80
N GLU A 314 7.68 13.59 -13.86
CA GLU A 314 6.25 13.22 -13.83
C GLU A 314 5.63 13.59 -12.51
N ALA A 315 6.30 13.28 -11.40
CA ALA A 315 5.86 13.62 -10.06
C ALA A 315 5.70 15.13 -9.86
N VAL A 316 6.67 15.93 -10.31
CA VAL A 316 6.63 17.39 -10.21
C VAL A 316 5.56 17.97 -11.15
N THR A 317 5.44 17.45 -12.38
CA THR A 317 4.38 17.88 -13.32
C THR A 317 2.99 17.65 -12.73
N PHE A 318 2.73 16.45 -12.19
CA PHE A 318 1.48 16.12 -11.52
C PHE A 318 1.18 17.06 -10.35
N LEU A 319 2.15 17.25 -9.46
CA LEU A 319 1.96 18.07 -8.27
C LEU A 319 1.76 19.55 -8.63
N SER A 320 2.44 20.03 -9.67
CA SER A 320 2.23 21.38 -10.22
C SER A 320 0.82 21.53 -10.82
N ARG A 321 0.35 20.51 -11.55
CA ARG A 321 -1.01 20.51 -12.10
C ARG A 321 -2.07 20.55 -11.00
N VAL A 322 -1.91 19.75 -9.94
CA VAL A 322 -2.82 19.80 -8.77
C VAL A 322 -2.80 21.20 -8.15
N LYS A 323 -1.62 21.79 -7.93
CA LYS A 323 -1.48 23.17 -7.42
C LYS A 323 -2.23 24.17 -8.31
N GLU A 324 -2.01 24.15 -9.61
CA GLU A 324 -2.68 25.05 -10.56
C GLU A 324 -4.21 24.98 -10.47
N CYS A 325 -4.76 23.77 -10.38
CA CYS A 325 -6.19 23.55 -10.22
C CYS A 325 -6.74 24.13 -8.90
N ILE A 326 -5.96 24.08 -7.83
CA ILE A 326 -6.35 24.63 -6.51
C ILE A 326 -6.22 26.16 -6.50
N GLU A 327 -5.16 26.72 -7.05
CA GLU A 327 -4.94 28.16 -7.13
C GLU A 327 -5.89 28.83 -8.13
N ASN A 328 -6.33 28.08 -9.17
CA ASN A 328 -7.34 28.54 -10.13
C ASN A 328 -8.45 27.48 -10.34
N PRO A 329 -9.41 27.35 -9.41
CA PRO A 329 -10.44 26.32 -9.47
C PRO A 329 -11.39 26.43 -10.67
N ALA A 330 -11.43 27.56 -11.38
CA ALA A 330 -12.18 27.71 -12.63
C ALA A 330 -11.72 26.72 -13.72
N ARG A 331 -10.45 26.31 -13.71
CA ARG A 331 -9.91 25.30 -14.63
C ARG A 331 -10.65 23.95 -14.52
N LEU A 332 -11.03 23.56 -13.30
CA LEU A 332 -11.79 22.33 -13.07
C LEU A 332 -13.21 22.37 -13.65
N LEU A 333 -13.76 23.56 -13.87
CA LEU A 333 -15.10 23.74 -14.43
C LEU A 333 -15.09 23.73 -15.97
N VAL A 334 -14.02 24.22 -16.59
CA VAL A 334 -13.91 24.34 -18.04
C VAL A 334 -13.10 23.20 -18.67
N GLY A 335 -12.48 22.35 -17.86
CA GLY A 335 -11.68 21.21 -18.36
C GLY A 335 -10.38 21.64 -19.06
N ALA A 336 -9.74 22.75 -18.62
CA ALA A 336 -8.59 23.38 -19.26
C ALA A 336 -7.30 23.24 -18.42
#